data_548e5b07e6c0eae832a304ab718e1543
#
_entry.id   548e5b07e6c0eae832a304ab718e1543
#
_cell.length_a   1.000
_cell.length_b   1.000
_cell.length_c   1.000
_cell.angle_alpha   90.00
_cell.angle_beta   90.00
_cell.angle_gamma   90.00
#
_symmetry.space_group_name_H-M   'P 1'
#
loop_
_entity.id
_entity.type
_entity.pdbx_description
1 polymer ?
#
loop_
_entity_poly.entity_id
_entity_poly.type
_entity_poly.pdbx_seq_one_letter_code
_entity_poly.pdbx_strand_id
1 'polypeptide(L)'
;MLRILTGVLALALVCAASAADQSDYAARVERVLAQTPLIDGHNDLPWEIRERFASDLDKVDLAHSTAGLPAPAGSPGLMTDIPRLRAGGVGAQFWSVYIPASVTGPAAVQMTLEQIDLTKRMCERYPADFGMAYTAADIVRLHKAHRIACLIGVEGGHQINDSLAVLRQYYDAGARYLTLTHSSNTAWADSATDNPQHHGLTPFGVEVVREMNRVGMLIDLAHVSEETMRAALKASEAPVIFSHSSARALVDHPRNVPDEVLHLVAQNGGVVMVNFATIYVSDAMRRWSSDRAAEVARYNSPPFGGLYIGQPERAAAALAQWEKAHPKPTVTLSDVADHIGHIKEVAGAEHVGLGSDFDGIPETPVGLEGVDRYKALLIELARRGWSDADLAKLAGGNVLRVLSEAEKVSTRLRAARPASAATLALDRGTAAAAH
;
A
#
# COMPACT_ATOMS: atom_id res chain seq x y z
N MET A 1 -30.49 8.41 -50.02
CA MET A 1 -29.81 9.42 -49.19
C MET A 1 -30.38 9.60 -47.78
N LEU A 2 -31.62 9.22 -47.48
CA LEU A 2 -32.26 9.44 -46.16
C LEU A 2 -31.81 8.48 -45.03
N ARG A 3 -31.28 7.26 -45.34
CA ARG A 3 -30.82 6.28 -44.33
C ARG A 3 -29.41 6.53 -43.78
N ILE A 4 -28.60 7.37 -44.45
CA ILE A 4 -27.23 7.69 -43.95
C ILE A 4 -27.25 8.84 -42.95
N LEU A 5 -28.19 9.79 -43.05
CA LEU A 5 -28.32 10.90 -42.12
C LEU A 5 -28.82 10.46 -40.72
N THR A 6 -29.69 9.44 -40.64
CA THR A 6 -30.22 8.95 -39.36
C THR A 6 -29.17 8.21 -38.57
N GLY A 7 -28.22 7.50 -39.22
CA GLY A 7 -27.13 6.79 -38.52
C GLY A 7 -26.09 7.72 -37.86
N VAL A 8 -25.74 8.82 -38.57
CA VAL A 8 -24.77 9.82 -38.05
C VAL A 8 -25.35 10.62 -36.90
N LEU A 9 -26.65 10.94 -36.93
CA LEU A 9 -27.31 11.68 -35.85
C LEU A 9 -27.46 10.83 -34.58
N ALA A 10 -27.77 9.54 -34.73
CA ALA A 10 -27.86 8.61 -33.59
C ALA A 10 -26.49 8.38 -32.93
N LEU A 11 -25.42 8.25 -33.70
CA LEU A 11 -24.05 8.09 -33.19
C LEU A 11 -23.56 9.36 -32.47
N ALA A 12 -23.86 10.55 -33.02
CA ALA A 12 -23.54 11.84 -32.40
C ALA A 12 -24.31 12.07 -31.09
N LEU A 13 -25.56 11.64 -30.98
CA LEU A 13 -26.37 11.72 -29.77
C LEU A 13 -25.86 10.74 -28.67
N VAL A 14 -25.46 9.54 -29.02
CA VAL A 14 -24.90 8.56 -28.10
C VAL A 14 -23.54 9.03 -27.56
N CYS A 15 -22.67 9.59 -28.42
CA CYS A 15 -21.41 10.16 -27.99
C CYS A 15 -21.59 11.40 -27.10
N ALA A 16 -22.56 12.26 -27.40
CA ALA A 16 -22.86 13.45 -26.59
C ALA A 16 -23.46 13.07 -25.21
N ALA A 17 -24.34 12.07 -25.15
CA ALA A 17 -24.90 11.55 -23.92
C ALA A 17 -23.83 10.91 -23.03
N SER A 18 -22.93 10.14 -23.60
CA SER A 18 -21.81 9.50 -22.88
C SER A 18 -20.81 10.54 -22.34
N ALA A 19 -20.52 11.60 -23.12
CA ALA A 19 -19.64 12.69 -22.69
C ALA A 19 -20.28 13.56 -21.56
N ALA A 20 -21.57 13.83 -21.65
CA ALA A 20 -22.32 14.54 -20.63
C ALA A 20 -22.40 13.74 -19.31
N ASP A 21 -22.62 12.44 -19.38
CA ASP A 21 -22.63 11.52 -18.23
C ASP A 21 -21.24 11.43 -17.55
N GLN A 22 -20.17 11.35 -18.36
CA GLN A 22 -18.79 11.33 -17.84
C GLN A 22 -18.40 12.66 -17.16
N SER A 23 -18.89 13.80 -17.69
CA SER A 23 -18.66 15.11 -17.06
C SER A 23 -19.35 15.25 -15.70
N ASP A 24 -20.53 14.63 -15.52
CA ASP A 24 -21.25 14.62 -14.24
C ASP A 24 -20.51 13.78 -13.19
N TYR A 25 -20.01 12.59 -13.52
CA TYR A 25 -19.19 11.78 -12.61
C TYR A 25 -17.89 12.49 -12.20
N ALA A 26 -17.21 13.17 -13.11
CA ALA A 26 -16.03 13.97 -12.80
C ALA A 26 -16.36 15.10 -11.82
N ALA A 27 -17.45 15.85 -12.07
CA ALA A 27 -17.90 16.91 -11.17
C ALA A 27 -18.30 16.39 -9.78
N ARG A 28 -18.88 15.18 -9.70
CA ARG A 28 -19.17 14.51 -8.41
C ARG A 28 -17.90 14.21 -7.65
N VAL A 29 -16.89 13.63 -8.30
CA VAL A 29 -15.59 13.30 -7.70
C VAL A 29 -14.89 14.56 -7.19
N GLU A 30 -14.89 15.64 -7.97
CA GLU A 30 -14.30 16.93 -7.52
C GLU A 30 -15.01 17.48 -6.27
N ARG A 31 -16.35 17.40 -6.19
CA ARG A 31 -17.11 17.83 -4.99
C ARG A 31 -16.76 16.98 -3.76
N VAL A 32 -16.61 15.67 -3.93
CA VAL A 32 -16.22 14.74 -2.85
C VAL A 32 -14.82 15.09 -2.33
N LEU A 33 -13.84 15.24 -3.23
CA LEU A 33 -12.46 15.52 -2.87
C LEU A 33 -12.23 16.93 -2.32
N ALA A 34 -13.08 17.89 -2.66
CA ALA A 34 -13.07 19.20 -2.04
C ALA A 34 -13.42 19.17 -0.54
N GLN A 35 -14.18 18.17 -0.09
CA GLN A 35 -14.64 18.03 1.30
C GLN A 35 -13.87 16.97 2.09
N THR A 36 -13.36 15.94 1.39
CA THR A 36 -12.70 14.79 2.00
C THR A 36 -11.31 14.61 1.35
N PRO A 37 -10.21 14.62 2.13
CA PRO A 37 -8.89 14.37 1.57
C PRO A 37 -8.84 12.94 1.00
N LEU A 38 -8.31 12.79 -0.23
CA LEU A 38 -7.88 11.48 -0.69
C LEU A 38 -6.63 11.10 0.09
N ILE A 39 -6.67 9.96 0.77
CA ILE A 39 -5.57 9.42 1.57
C ILE A 39 -5.10 8.12 0.94
N ASP A 40 -3.86 8.11 0.47
CA ASP A 40 -3.21 6.90 0.00
C ASP A 40 -2.40 6.25 1.12
N GLY A 41 -2.59 4.95 1.30
CA GLY A 41 -2.02 4.18 2.40
C GLY A 41 -0.55 3.83 2.25
N HIS A 42 0.00 3.88 1.01
CA HIS A 42 1.37 3.41 0.77
C HIS A 42 1.97 3.98 -0.52
N ASN A 43 3.20 4.51 -0.40
CA ASN A 43 3.98 5.00 -1.55
C ASN A 43 5.47 4.99 -1.22
N ASP A 44 6.29 4.39 -2.08
CA ASP A 44 7.71 4.12 -1.85
C ASP A 44 8.67 5.15 -2.45
N LEU A 45 8.18 6.33 -2.81
CA LEU A 45 9.05 7.40 -3.31
C LEU A 45 10.29 7.64 -2.42
N PRO A 46 10.22 7.60 -1.06
CA PRO A 46 11.41 7.77 -0.24
C PRO A 46 12.48 6.69 -0.47
N TRP A 47 12.06 5.43 -0.73
CA TRP A 47 13.00 4.36 -1.07
C TRP A 47 13.63 4.58 -2.44
N GLU A 48 12.85 4.94 -3.44
CA GLU A 48 13.35 5.25 -4.79
C GLU A 48 14.35 6.42 -4.78
N ILE A 49 14.12 7.43 -3.95
CA ILE A 49 15.06 8.54 -3.75
C ILE A 49 16.37 8.03 -3.13
N ARG A 50 16.31 7.10 -2.17
CA ARG A 50 17.50 6.49 -1.60
C ARG A 50 18.29 5.70 -2.63
N GLU A 51 17.63 4.78 -3.33
CA GLU A 51 18.28 3.84 -4.24
C GLU A 51 18.82 4.51 -5.51
N ARG A 52 18.00 5.37 -6.14
CA ARG A 52 18.37 5.97 -7.44
C ARG A 52 19.22 7.22 -7.29
N PHE A 53 19.07 7.94 -6.20
CA PHE A 53 19.69 9.27 -6.03
C PHE A 53 20.55 9.37 -4.76
N ALA A 54 20.85 8.24 -4.09
CA ALA A 54 21.66 8.19 -2.88
C ALA A 54 21.15 9.12 -1.76
N SER A 55 19.84 9.23 -1.59
CA SER A 55 19.16 10.13 -0.63
C SER A 55 19.43 11.63 -0.85
N ASP A 56 19.93 12.01 -2.03
CA ASP A 56 20.24 13.38 -2.40
C ASP A 56 19.00 14.06 -3.01
N LEU A 57 18.30 14.85 -2.20
CA LEU A 57 17.10 15.58 -2.61
C LEU A 57 17.37 16.69 -3.64
N ASP A 58 18.62 17.08 -3.87
CA ASP A 58 18.97 18.06 -4.90
C ASP A 58 18.92 17.46 -6.31
N LYS A 59 18.93 16.13 -6.41
CA LYS A 59 18.80 15.41 -7.67
C LYS A 59 17.35 15.09 -8.04
N VAL A 60 16.38 15.32 -7.13
CA VAL A 60 14.96 14.98 -7.30
C VAL A 60 14.11 16.20 -6.94
N ASP A 61 13.78 17.02 -7.94
CA ASP A 61 12.88 18.15 -7.73
C ASP A 61 11.42 17.73 -7.91
N LEU A 62 10.73 17.51 -6.78
CA LEU A 62 9.33 17.09 -6.78
C LEU A 62 8.35 18.21 -7.19
N ALA A 63 8.79 19.47 -7.26
CA ALA A 63 7.96 20.57 -7.77
C ALA A 63 7.74 20.48 -9.29
N HIS A 64 8.52 19.65 -9.98
CA HIS A 64 8.43 19.39 -11.41
C HIS A 64 8.18 17.91 -11.69
N SER A 65 7.85 17.58 -12.97
CA SER A 65 7.61 16.19 -13.35
C SER A 65 8.84 15.32 -13.16
N THR A 66 8.69 14.24 -12.40
CA THR A 66 9.75 13.24 -12.17
C THR A 66 9.74 12.11 -13.21
N ALA A 67 8.73 12.04 -14.10
CA ALA A 67 8.56 10.94 -15.04
C ALA A 67 9.73 10.77 -16.03
N GLY A 68 10.51 11.83 -16.28
CA GLY A 68 11.70 11.81 -17.15
C GLY A 68 13.03 11.62 -16.42
N LEU A 69 13.03 11.43 -15.10
CA LEU A 69 14.25 11.20 -14.35
C LEU A 69 14.87 9.83 -14.67
N PRO A 70 16.21 9.69 -14.56
CA PRO A 70 16.90 8.44 -14.84
C PRO A 70 16.32 7.27 -14.04
N ALA A 71 16.04 6.17 -14.73
CA ALA A 71 15.61 4.91 -14.13
C ALA A 71 16.55 3.78 -14.57
N PRO A 72 16.80 2.76 -13.73
CA PRO A 72 17.51 1.56 -14.13
C PRO A 72 16.83 0.89 -15.31
N ALA A 73 17.61 0.21 -16.17
CA ALA A 73 17.06 -0.49 -17.32
C ALA A 73 16.00 -1.52 -16.87
N GLY A 74 14.80 -1.43 -17.45
CA GLY A 74 13.67 -2.29 -17.11
C GLY A 74 12.88 -1.88 -15.85
N SER A 75 13.27 -0.80 -15.17
CA SER A 75 12.47 -0.21 -14.09
C SER A 75 11.55 0.90 -14.63
N PRO A 76 10.37 1.10 -14.04
CA PRO A 76 9.52 2.23 -14.39
C PRO A 76 10.21 3.57 -14.01
N GLY A 77 9.78 4.66 -14.62
CA GLY A 77 10.06 6.01 -14.11
C GLY A 77 9.40 6.22 -12.75
N LEU A 78 9.76 7.31 -12.06
CA LEU A 78 9.04 7.66 -10.82
C LEU A 78 7.57 7.98 -11.14
N MET A 79 6.69 7.47 -10.28
CA MET A 79 5.23 7.56 -10.44
C MET A 79 4.65 8.78 -9.71
N THR A 80 5.48 9.46 -8.91
CA THR A 80 5.06 10.48 -7.94
C THR A 80 5.85 11.78 -8.10
N ASP A 81 5.13 12.91 -8.15
CA ASP A 81 5.59 14.29 -7.97
C ASP A 81 4.43 15.18 -7.51
N ILE A 82 4.73 16.40 -7.08
CA ILE A 82 3.73 17.34 -6.54
C ILE A 82 2.67 17.71 -7.59
N PRO A 83 3.02 18.06 -8.85
CA PRO A 83 2.00 18.33 -9.88
C PRO A 83 1.03 17.17 -10.08
N ARG A 84 1.53 15.93 -10.13
CA ARG A 84 0.69 14.74 -10.31
C ARG A 84 -0.13 14.41 -9.06
N LEU A 85 0.42 14.54 -7.84
CA LEU A 85 -0.34 14.40 -6.57
C LEU A 85 -1.53 15.39 -6.54
N ARG A 86 -1.31 16.64 -6.94
CA ARG A 86 -2.38 17.65 -7.03
C ARG A 86 -3.40 17.32 -8.10
N ALA A 87 -2.97 16.89 -9.28
CA ALA A 87 -3.84 16.47 -10.37
C ALA A 87 -4.73 15.27 -9.97
N GLY A 88 -4.16 14.31 -9.23
CA GLY A 88 -4.87 13.15 -8.66
C GLY A 88 -5.81 13.48 -7.50
N GLY A 89 -5.72 14.69 -6.93
CA GLY A 89 -6.53 15.12 -5.81
C GLY A 89 -6.07 14.55 -4.46
N VAL A 90 -4.79 14.14 -4.35
CA VAL A 90 -4.23 13.58 -3.11
C VAL A 90 -4.21 14.67 -2.04
N GLY A 91 -4.86 14.38 -0.90
CA GLY A 91 -4.90 15.25 0.28
C GLY A 91 -3.99 14.77 1.41
N ALA A 92 -3.62 13.49 1.41
CA ALA A 92 -2.67 12.93 2.36
C ALA A 92 -1.98 11.69 1.76
N GLN A 93 -0.72 11.48 2.10
CA GLN A 93 0.09 10.36 1.67
C GLN A 93 0.80 9.73 2.86
N PHE A 94 0.63 8.42 3.05
CA PHE A 94 1.56 7.64 3.85
C PHE A 94 2.78 7.30 3.00
N TRP A 95 3.91 7.88 3.37
CA TRP A 95 5.19 7.58 2.78
C TRP A 95 5.79 6.36 3.46
N SER A 96 6.13 5.35 2.67
CA SER A 96 6.77 4.14 3.16
C SER A 96 8.21 4.42 3.60
N VAL A 97 8.51 4.03 4.83
CA VAL A 97 9.87 3.87 5.34
C VAL A 97 10.21 2.40 5.22
N TYR A 98 10.48 2.00 3.99
CA TYR A 98 10.93 0.67 3.62
C TYR A 98 12.43 0.53 3.81
N ILE A 99 12.87 -0.67 4.21
CA ILE A 99 14.24 -1.18 4.06
C ILE A 99 14.19 -2.67 3.68
N PRO A 100 15.19 -3.23 2.95
CA PRO A 100 15.20 -4.63 2.60
C PRO A 100 15.10 -5.55 3.82
N ALA A 101 14.26 -6.60 3.75
CA ALA A 101 14.07 -7.56 4.84
C ALA A 101 15.36 -8.32 5.23
N SER A 102 16.37 -8.32 4.35
CA SER A 102 17.71 -8.87 4.62
C SER A 102 18.57 -7.99 5.53
N VAL A 103 18.22 -6.72 5.71
CA VAL A 103 18.91 -5.81 6.64
C VAL A 103 18.31 -6.02 8.03
N THR A 104 19.07 -6.55 8.95
CA THR A 104 18.62 -6.93 10.30
C THR A 104 19.52 -6.34 11.40
N GLY A 105 19.13 -6.50 12.65
CA GLY A 105 19.93 -6.04 13.78
C GLY A 105 20.00 -4.50 13.89
N PRO A 106 21.06 -3.96 14.50
CA PRO A 106 21.25 -2.51 14.64
C PRO A 106 21.31 -1.74 13.33
N ALA A 107 21.76 -2.38 12.24
CA ALA A 107 21.80 -1.77 10.91
C ALA A 107 20.39 -1.46 10.39
N ALA A 108 19.39 -2.31 10.69
CA ALA A 108 18.01 -2.04 10.34
C ALA A 108 17.50 -0.78 11.05
N VAL A 109 17.80 -0.64 12.34
CA VAL A 109 17.40 0.55 13.12
C VAL A 109 18.03 1.83 12.56
N GLN A 110 19.32 1.78 12.25
CA GLN A 110 20.02 2.93 11.66
C GLN A 110 19.39 3.32 10.32
N MET A 111 19.22 2.37 9.40
CA MET A 111 18.68 2.62 8.06
C MET A 111 17.24 3.15 8.12
N THR A 112 16.42 2.64 9.06
CA THR A 112 15.06 3.15 9.29
C THR A 112 15.05 4.60 9.73
N LEU A 113 15.93 4.97 10.68
CA LEU A 113 16.04 6.37 11.13
C LEU A 113 16.51 7.30 9.99
N GLU A 114 17.44 6.85 9.14
CA GLU A 114 17.86 7.59 7.95
C GLU A 114 16.70 7.78 6.95
N GLN A 115 15.84 6.76 6.77
CA GLN A 115 14.65 6.85 5.91
C GLN A 115 13.57 7.76 6.50
N ILE A 116 13.37 7.74 7.82
CA ILE A 116 12.46 8.67 8.51
C ILE A 116 12.95 10.11 8.31
N ASP A 117 14.25 10.37 8.48
CA ASP A 117 14.87 11.68 8.26
C ASP A 117 14.70 12.13 6.80
N LEU A 118 15.02 11.26 5.84
CA LEU A 118 14.85 11.54 4.41
C LEU A 118 13.41 11.94 4.09
N THR A 119 12.43 11.18 4.60
CA THR A 119 11.01 11.44 4.37
C THR A 119 10.59 12.80 4.95
N LYS A 120 11.05 13.14 6.14
CA LYS A 120 10.79 14.46 6.75
C LYS A 120 11.39 15.58 5.93
N ARG A 121 12.67 15.49 5.57
CA ARG A 121 13.36 16.51 4.76
C ARG A 121 12.71 16.67 3.39
N MET A 122 12.25 15.57 2.77
CA MET A 122 11.50 15.60 1.52
C MET A 122 10.21 16.43 1.66
N CYS A 123 9.42 16.20 2.70
CA CYS A 123 8.19 16.94 2.94
C CYS A 123 8.45 18.41 3.36
N GLU A 124 9.46 18.66 4.17
CA GLU A 124 9.83 20.01 4.66
C GLU A 124 10.41 20.89 3.56
N ARG A 125 10.98 20.29 2.51
CA ARG A 125 11.53 21.01 1.35
C ARG A 125 10.48 21.81 0.58
N TYR A 126 9.21 21.38 0.60
CA TYR A 126 8.11 21.98 -0.14
C TYR A 126 6.97 22.46 0.79
N PRO A 127 7.22 23.43 1.67
CA PRO A 127 6.26 23.80 2.72
C PRO A 127 4.98 24.46 2.20
N ALA A 128 4.96 24.92 0.95
CA ALA A 128 3.74 25.41 0.30
C ALA A 128 2.80 24.26 -0.11
N ASP A 129 3.35 23.08 -0.37
CA ASP A 129 2.63 21.92 -0.90
C ASP A 129 2.41 20.83 0.13
N PHE A 130 3.41 20.56 0.97
CA PHE A 130 3.40 19.50 1.98
C PHE A 130 3.33 20.03 3.40
N GLY A 131 2.86 19.20 4.31
CA GLY A 131 2.95 19.41 5.75
C GLY A 131 2.95 18.08 6.49
N MET A 132 3.86 17.91 7.46
CA MET A 132 3.85 16.75 8.34
C MET A 132 2.54 16.68 9.12
N ALA A 133 1.94 15.48 9.15
CA ALA A 133 0.74 15.18 9.91
C ALA A 133 1.01 14.03 10.89
N TYR A 134 0.59 14.20 12.12
CA TYR A 134 0.78 13.23 13.20
C TYR A 134 -0.55 12.75 13.78
N THR A 135 -1.65 13.42 13.42
CA THR A 135 -3.01 13.15 13.88
C THR A 135 -4.02 13.25 12.75
N ALA A 136 -5.20 12.64 12.93
CA ALA A 136 -6.31 12.82 12.01
C ALA A 136 -6.71 14.31 11.86
N ALA A 137 -6.62 15.09 12.94
CA ALA A 137 -6.89 16.54 12.93
C ALA A 137 -5.87 17.31 12.07
N ASP A 138 -4.60 16.90 12.06
CA ASP A 138 -3.57 17.51 11.20
C ASP A 138 -3.89 17.32 9.72
N ILE A 139 -4.33 16.11 9.32
CA ILE A 139 -4.72 15.81 7.94
C ILE A 139 -5.84 16.75 7.51
N VAL A 140 -6.90 16.86 8.32
CA VAL A 140 -8.05 17.74 8.03
C VAL A 140 -7.62 19.19 7.95
N ARG A 141 -6.75 19.65 8.86
CA ARG A 141 -6.23 21.03 8.89
C ARG A 141 -5.41 21.34 7.63
N LEU A 142 -4.52 20.42 7.23
CA LEU A 142 -3.68 20.59 6.05
C LEU A 142 -4.53 20.56 4.76
N HIS A 143 -5.48 19.65 4.64
CA HIS A 143 -6.39 19.59 3.50
C HIS A 143 -7.18 20.91 3.33
N LYS A 144 -7.72 21.48 4.43
CA LYS A 144 -8.37 22.79 4.40
C LYS A 144 -7.43 23.94 3.98
N ALA A 145 -6.14 23.78 4.22
CA ALA A 145 -5.11 24.72 3.79
C ALA A 145 -4.58 24.42 2.37
N HIS A 146 -5.21 23.51 1.63
CA HIS A 146 -4.78 23.03 0.30
C HIS A 146 -3.35 22.48 0.28
N ARG A 147 -2.92 21.86 1.38
CA ARG A 147 -1.62 21.20 1.52
C ARG A 147 -1.81 19.70 1.66
N ILE A 148 -0.92 18.93 1.07
CA ILE A 148 -0.89 17.47 1.16
C ILE A 148 -0.26 17.08 2.50
N ALA A 149 -0.99 16.30 3.30
CA ALA A 149 -0.48 15.81 4.57
C ALA A 149 0.52 14.67 4.33
N CYS A 150 1.72 14.80 4.89
CA CYS A 150 2.73 13.75 4.92
C CYS A 150 2.61 12.94 6.21
N LEU A 151 2.40 11.64 6.08
CA LEU A 151 2.47 10.67 7.18
C LEU A 151 3.60 9.67 6.91
N ILE A 152 4.11 9.04 7.93
CA ILE A 152 5.18 8.05 7.85
C ILE A 152 4.64 6.70 8.24
N GLY A 153 4.85 5.69 7.39
CA GLY A 153 4.59 4.30 7.68
C GLY A 153 5.88 3.48 7.65
N VAL A 154 6.18 2.74 8.70
CA VAL A 154 7.35 1.85 8.74
C VAL A 154 6.94 0.49 8.19
N GLU A 155 7.56 0.07 7.09
CA GLU A 155 7.20 -1.16 6.39
C GLU A 155 8.13 -2.32 6.76
N GLY A 156 7.69 -3.10 7.72
CA GLY A 156 8.36 -4.32 8.15
C GLY A 156 8.85 -4.31 9.59
N GLY A 157 8.32 -5.24 10.39
CA GLY A 157 8.61 -5.38 11.82
C GLY A 157 10.06 -5.72 12.17
N HIS A 158 10.86 -6.23 11.20
CA HIS A 158 12.29 -6.45 11.37
C HIS A 158 13.04 -5.15 11.72
N GLN A 159 12.48 -4.00 11.32
CA GLN A 159 13.07 -2.68 11.54
C GLN A 159 13.13 -2.27 13.01
N ILE A 160 12.25 -2.82 13.87
CA ILE A 160 12.35 -2.53 15.32
C ILE A 160 13.43 -3.34 16.03
N ASN A 161 14.13 -4.26 15.34
CA ASN A 161 15.15 -5.13 15.94
C ASN A 161 14.69 -5.75 17.27
N ASP A 162 13.46 -6.32 17.26
CA ASP A 162 12.81 -7.00 18.38
C ASP A 162 12.74 -6.16 19.67
N SER A 163 12.65 -4.84 19.55
CA SER A 163 12.68 -3.90 20.68
C SER A 163 11.46 -2.98 20.72
N LEU A 164 10.65 -3.12 21.76
CA LEU A 164 9.54 -2.21 22.03
C LEU A 164 10.01 -0.77 22.33
N ALA A 165 11.23 -0.60 22.79
CA ALA A 165 11.82 0.72 22.97
C ALA A 165 12.07 1.41 21.62
N VAL A 166 12.61 0.68 20.63
CA VAL A 166 12.81 1.19 19.27
C VAL A 166 11.47 1.52 18.62
N LEU A 167 10.45 0.66 18.76
CA LEU A 167 9.09 0.94 18.28
C LEU A 167 8.58 2.29 18.82
N ARG A 168 8.72 2.55 20.12
CA ARG A 168 8.32 3.83 20.72
C ARG A 168 9.08 5.01 20.14
N GLN A 169 10.40 4.85 19.94
CA GLN A 169 11.22 5.91 19.33
C GLN A 169 10.80 6.20 17.89
N TYR A 170 10.39 5.20 17.11
CA TYR A 170 9.84 5.44 15.76
C TYR A 170 8.53 6.23 15.81
N TYR A 171 7.64 5.91 16.78
CA TYR A 171 6.41 6.69 16.96
C TYR A 171 6.73 8.14 17.33
N ASP A 172 7.65 8.36 18.25
CA ASP A 172 8.09 9.69 18.68
C ASP A 172 8.79 10.44 17.52
N ALA A 173 9.52 9.71 16.67
CA ALA A 173 10.10 10.23 15.43
C ALA A 173 9.06 10.56 14.33
N GLY A 174 7.80 10.14 14.48
CA GLY A 174 6.70 10.53 13.61
C GLY A 174 6.04 9.39 12.84
N ALA A 175 6.49 8.14 12.98
CA ALA A 175 5.81 7.00 12.37
C ALA A 175 4.38 6.85 12.91
N ARG A 176 3.43 6.52 12.02
CA ARG A 176 2.02 6.36 12.37
C ARG A 176 1.47 4.97 12.09
N TYR A 177 2.17 4.16 11.31
CA TYR A 177 1.95 2.71 11.29
C TYR A 177 3.27 1.93 11.31
N LEU A 178 3.18 0.65 11.68
CA LEU A 178 4.22 -0.36 11.49
C LEU A 178 3.56 -1.60 10.88
N THR A 179 4.05 -2.04 9.72
CA THR A 179 3.71 -3.32 9.12
C THR A 179 4.45 -4.42 9.86
N LEU A 180 3.73 -5.45 10.36
CA LEU A 180 4.31 -6.43 11.30
C LEU A 180 5.39 -7.32 10.69
N THR A 181 5.34 -7.54 9.36
CA THR A 181 6.38 -8.23 8.57
C THR A 181 6.54 -7.53 7.23
N HIS A 182 7.59 -7.86 6.47
CA HIS A 182 7.65 -7.63 5.02
C HIS A 182 7.67 -8.98 4.30
N SER A 183 8.61 -9.22 3.37
CA SER A 183 8.71 -10.48 2.59
C SER A 183 9.19 -11.69 3.40
N SER A 184 9.77 -11.48 4.58
CA SER A 184 10.27 -12.52 5.46
C SER A 184 9.64 -12.45 6.84
N ASN A 185 9.59 -13.60 7.54
CA ASN A 185 9.18 -13.66 8.93
C ASN A 185 10.07 -12.77 9.80
N THR A 186 9.48 -12.21 10.86
CA THR A 186 10.25 -11.69 12.00
C THR A 186 10.44 -12.80 13.03
N ALA A 187 11.17 -12.53 14.13
CA ALA A 187 11.28 -13.49 15.23
C ALA A 187 9.95 -13.71 15.97
N TRP A 188 8.88 -12.96 15.65
CA TRP A 188 7.64 -12.92 16.42
C TRP A 188 6.35 -12.87 15.57
N ALA A 189 6.44 -12.85 14.22
CA ALA A 189 5.31 -12.85 13.31
C ALA A 189 5.64 -13.53 11.99
N ASP A 190 4.70 -14.24 11.39
CA ASP A 190 4.84 -14.87 10.08
C ASP A 190 4.41 -13.93 8.95
N SER A 191 5.23 -13.88 7.90
CA SER A 191 4.98 -13.20 6.63
C SER A 191 4.10 -14.05 5.71
N ALA A 192 3.35 -13.38 4.83
CA ALA A 192 2.56 -14.03 3.78
C ALA A 192 3.42 -14.76 2.73
N THR A 193 4.68 -14.40 2.59
CA THR A 193 5.56 -14.87 1.51
C THR A 193 6.77 -15.68 2.00
N ASP A 194 6.77 -16.06 3.28
CA ASP A 194 7.79 -16.91 3.89
C ASP A 194 7.17 -18.21 4.41
N ASN A 195 8.01 -19.18 4.79
CA ASN A 195 7.55 -20.43 5.38
C ASN A 195 7.02 -20.19 6.79
N PRO A 196 5.84 -20.69 7.16
CA PRO A 196 5.28 -20.51 8.50
C PRO A 196 6.20 -21.06 9.59
N GLN A 197 6.47 -20.25 10.63
CA GLN A 197 7.32 -20.61 11.78
C GLN A 197 6.58 -20.48 13.11
N HIS A 198 5.71 -19.50 13.23
CA HIS A 198 5.04 -19.14 14.48
C HIS A 198 3.55 -19.47 14.46
N HIS A 199 3.00 -19.81 13.31
CA HIS A 199 1.56 -19.95 13.07
C HIS A 199 0.77 -18.71 13.54
N GLY A 200 1.31 -17.54 13.19
CA GLY A 200 0.76 -16.23 13.51
C GLY A 200 1.72 -15.36 14.33
N LEU A 201 1.29 -14.89 15.50
CA LEU A 201 2.08 -14.09 16.43
C LEU A 201 2.60 -14.94 17.59
N THR A 202 3.87 -14.76 17.95
CA THR A 202 4.39 -15.24 19.23
C THR A 202 3.82 -14.42 20.42
N PRO A 203 4.01 -14.84 21.68
CA PRO A 203 3.69 -14.01 22.84
C PRO A 203 4.33 -12.61 22.80
N PHE A 204 5.59 -12.49 22.34
CA PHE A 204 6.22 -11.18 22.14
C PHE A 204 5.56 -10.40 21.01
N GLY A 205 5.16 -11.03 19.90
CA GLY A 205 4.40 -10.40 18.82
C GLY A 205 3.07 -9.82 19.30
N VAL A 206 2.38 -10.51 20.20
CA VAL A 206 1.17 -9.97 20.86
C VAL A 206 1.50 -8.71 21.69
N GLU A 207 2.64 -8.68 22.39
CA GLU A 207 3.07 -7.49 23.11
C GLU A 207 3.47 -6.33 22.19
N VAL A 208 4.03 -6.61 21.00
CA VAL A 208 4.25 -5.59 19.95
C VAL A 208 2.91 -4.94 19.57
N VAL A 209 1.89 -5.75 19.24
CA VAL A 209 0.54 -5.26 18.89
C VAL A 209 -0.06 -4.41 20.02
N ARG A 210 0.04 -4.87 21.27
CA ARG A 210 -0.47 -4.15 22.46
C ARG A 210 0.25 -2.82 22.69
N GLU A 211 1.57 -2.78 22.49
CA GLU A 211 2.36 -1.57 22.67
C GLU A 211 2.07 -0.57 21.54
N MET A 212 1.86 -1.03 20.29
CA MET A 212 1.38 -0.20 19.19
C MET A 212 0.06 0.46 19.55
N ASN A 213 -0.93 -0.29 20.04
CA ASN A 213 -2.20 0.28 20.52
C ASN A 213 -1.98 1.32 21.63
N ARG A 214 -1.07 1.03 22.57
CA ARG A 214 -0.78 1.94 23.69
C ARG A 214 -0.17 3.26 23.23
N VAL A 215 0.75 3.24 22.25
CA VAL A 215 1.36 4.48 21.74
C VAL A 215 0.49 5.20 20.74
N GLY A 216 -0.47 4.52 20.10
CA GLY A 216 -1.33 5.07 19.04
C GLY A 216 -0.76 4.89 17.63
N MET A 217 0.14 3.90 17.46
CA MET A 217 0.64 3.48 16.16
C MET A 217 -0.36 2.49 15.55
N LEU A 218 -0.79 2.74 14.31
CA LEU A 218 -1.67 1.84 13.58
C LEU A 218 -0.95 0.52 13.32
N ILE A 219 -1.65 -0.59 13.57
CA ILE A 219 -1.17 -1.94 13.24
C ILE A 219 -1.48 -2.16 11.79
N ASP A 220 -0.45 -2.31 10.97
CA ASP A 220 -0.58 -2.60 9.57
C ASP A 220 -0.39 -4.10 9.31
N LEU A 221 -1.39 -4.71 8.67
CA LEU A 221 -1.46 -6.14 8.36
C LEU A 221 -1.20 -6.45 6.88
N ALA A 222 -0.74 -5.48 6.09
CA ALA A 222 -0.13 -5.79 4.80
C ALA A 222 1.06 -6.73 5.01
N HIS A 223 1.39 -7.58 4.04
CA HIS A 223 2.51 -8.54 4.07
C HIS A 223 2.43 -9.71 5.04
N VAL A 224 1.55 -9.71 6.02
CA VAL A 224 1.52 -10.77 7.05
C VAL A 224 0.75 -12.02 6.58
N SER A 225 1.08 -13.18 7.13
CA SER A 225 0.33 -14.42 6.88
C SER A 225 -1.12 -14.33 7.38
N GLU A 226 -2.00 -15.17 6.87
CA GLU A 226 -3.40 -15.20 7.32
C GLU A 226 -3.53 -15.44 8.83
N GLU A 227 -2.70 -16.35 9.36
CA GLU A 227 -2.67 -16.65 10.80
C GLU A 227 -2.23 -15.42 11.61
N THR A 228 -1.29 -14.65 11.09
CA THR A 228 -0.87 -13.38 11.70
C THR A 228 -1.97 -12.32 11.62
N MET A 229 -2.70 -12.23 10.48
CA MET A 229 -3.88 -11.34 10.38
C MET A 229 -4.88 -11.64 11.50
N ARG A 230 -5.26 -12.92 11.66
CA ARG A 230 -6.23 -13.37 12.68
C ARG A 230 -5.73 -13.13 14.09
N ALA A 231 -4.45 -13.44 14.36
CA ALA A 231 -3.85 -13.26 15.68
C ALA A 231 -3.76 -11.77 16.08
N ALA A 232 -3.37 -10.90 15.14
CA ALA A 232 -3.29 -9.47 15.39
C ALA A 232 -4.67 -8.83 15.56
N LEU A 233 -5.67 -9.20 14.75
CA LEU A 233 -7.06 -8.75 14.90
C LEU A 233 -7.63 -9.15 16.29
N LYS A 234 -7.31 -10.35 16.77
CA LYS A 234 -7.70 -10.82 18.10
C LYS A 234 -7.00 -10.06 19.24
N ALA A 235 -5.74 -9.66 19.05
CA ALA A 235 -4.93 -9.00 20.07
C ALA A 235 -5.15 -7.48 20.11
N SER A 236 -5.58 -6.88 19.01
CA SER A 236 -5.73 -5.43 18.88
C SER A 236 -6.95 -4.89 19.62
N GLU A 237 -6.73 -3.82 20.38
CA GLU A 237 -7.78 -3.03 21.03
C GLU A 237 -8.20 -1.79 20.20
N ALA A 238 -7.50 -1.53 19.08
CA ALA A 238 -7.78 -0.46 18.14
C ALA A 238 -8.09 -1.02 16.75
N PRO A 239 -8.77 -0.25 15.87
CA PRO A 239 -8.89 -0.62 14.49
C PRO A 239 -7.53 -0.80 13.81
N VAL A 240 -7.39 -1.86 12.99
CA VAL A 240 -6.19 -2.13 12.21
C VAL A 240 -6.29 -1.54 10.81
N ILE A 241 -5.17 -1.50 10.10
CA ILE A 241 -5.12 -1.22 8.67
C ILE A 241 -4.47 -2.38 7.89
N PHE A 242 -4.79 -2.44 6.61
CA PHE A 242 -3.97 -3.06 5.58
C PHE A 242 -3.56 -1.92 4.66
N SER A 243 -2.35 -1.44 4.79
CA SER A 243 -1.88 -0.23 4.07
C SER A 243 -1.92 -0.39 2.55
N HIS A 244 -1.75 -1.63 2.04
CA HIS A 244 -1.78 -1.98 0.64
C HIS A 244 -2.02 -3.49 0.45
N SER A 245 -3.28 -3.92 0.38
CA SER A 245 -3.67 -5.32 0.16
C SER A 245 -4.99 -5.39 -0.60
N SER A 246 -5.18 -6.45 -1.41
CA SER A 246 -6.36 -6.63 -2.24
C SER A 246 -7.20 -7.82 -1.77
N ALA A 247 -8.25 -8.24 -2.51
CA ALA A 247 -9.15 -9.32 -2.12
C ALA A 247 -8.65 -10.68 -2.64
N ARG A 248 -8.51 -11.68 -1.75
CA ARG A 248 -8.04 -13.02 -2.13
C ARG A 248 -9.06 -13.79 -2.95
N ALA A 249 -10.35 -13.54 -2.77
CA ALA A 249 -11.39 -14.20 -3.54
C ALA A 249 -11.29 -13.92 -5.06
N LEU A 250 -10.74 -12.76 -5.45
CA LEU A 250 -10.55 -12.42 -6.86
C LEU A 250 -9.19 -12.88 -7.40
N VAL A 251 -8.16 -12.83 -6.58
CA VAL A 251 -6.81 -13.32 -6.92
C VAL A 251 -6.23 -14.05 -5.73
N ASP A 252 -6.10 -15.38 -5.85
CA ASP A 252 -5.57 -16.24 -4.79
C ASP A 252 -4.05 -16.06 -4.62
N HIS A 253 -3.68 -14.91 -4.06
CA HIS A 253 -2.32 -14.58 -3.68
C HIS A 253 -2.23 -14.37 -2.17
N PRO A 254 -1.20 -14.88 -1.47
CA PRO A 254 -1.10 -14.78 0.00
C PRO A 254 -1.02 -13.34 0.52
N ARG A 255 -0.65 -12.36 -0.33
CA ARG A 255 -0.66 -10.92 -0.01
C ARG A 255 -2.09 -10.34 0.05
N ASN A 256 -3.08 -11.05 -0.49
CA ASN A 256 -4.47 -10.62 -0.52
C ASN A 256 -5.24 -11.12 0.70
N VAL A 257 -6.26 -10.37 1.09
CA VAL A 257 -7.06 -10.59 2.31
C VAL A 257 -8.19 -11.58 2.01
N PRO A 258 -8.31 -12.71 2.74
CA PRO A 258 -9.45 -13.63 2.60
C PRO A 258 -10.75 -13.01 3.11
N ASP A 259 -11.91 -13.46 2.58
CA ASP A 259 -13.23 -12.94 2.95
C ASP A 259 -13.52 -13.11 4.45
N GLU A 260 -13.11 -14.23 5.06
CA GLU A 260 -13.28 -14.44 6.51
C GLU A 260 -12.47 -13.45 7.33
N VAL A 261 -11.33 -12.99 6.81
CA VAL A 261 -10.54 -11.92 7.46
C VAL A 261 -11.19 -10.57 7.21
N LEU A 262 -11.77 -10.31 6.01
CA LEU A 262 -12.54 -9.10 5.74
C LEU A 262 -13.70 -8.92 6.73
N HIS A 263 -14.42 -10.00 7.08
CA HIS A 263 -15.45 -9.97 8.12
C HIS A 263 -14.88 -9.61 9.51
N LEU A 264 -13.69 -10.12 9.85
CA LEU A 264 -13.02 -9.75 11.12
C LEU A 264 -12.56 -8.29 11.11
N VAL A 265 -12.10 -7.76 9.98
CA VAL A 265 -11.76 -6.34 9.82
C VAL A 265 -12.99 -5.46 10.03
N ALA A 266 -14.15 -5.86 9.50
CA ALA A 266 -15.39 -5.15 9.73
C ALA A 266 -15.79 -5.11 11.22
N GLN A 267 -15.64 -6.23 11.93
CA GLN A 267 -15.90 -6.31 13.38
C GLN A 267 -14.91 -5.48 14.20
N ASN A 268 -13.63 -5.43 13.79
CA ASN A 268 -12.58 -4.64 14.43
C ASN A 268 -12.73 -3.13 14.16
N GLY A 269 -13.46 -2.74 13.12
CA GLY A 269 -13.57 -1.36 12.65
C GLY A 269 -12.39 -0.90 11.78
N GLY A 270 -11.56 -1.83 11.30
CA GLY A 270 -10.39 -1.56 10.47
C GLY A 270 -10.70 -1.14 9.04
N VAL A 271 -9.64 -1.02 8.21
CA VAL A 271 -9.74 -0.67 6.79
C VAL A 271 -8.72 -1.44 5.96
N VAL A 272 -9.14 -1.95 4.80
CA VAL A 272 -8.27 -2.55 3.79
C VAL A 272 -8.10 -1.55 2.66
N MET A 273 -6.88 -1.08 2.44
CA MET A 273 -6.52 -0.16 1.37
C MET A 273 -6.00 -0.96 0.18
N VAL A 274 -6.70 -0.84 -0.97
CA VAL A 274 -6.48 -1.71 -2.13
C VAL A 274 -5.16 -1.38 -2.82
N ASN A 275 -4.31 -2.41 -3.00
CA ASN A 275 -3.04 -2.36 -3.71
C ASN A 275 -3.26 -2.36 -5.24
N PHE A 276 -2.37 -1.69 -6.00
CA PHE A 276 -2.44 -1.60 -7.46
C PHE A 276 -1.46 -2.53 -8.18
N ALA A 277 -0.63 -3.30 -7.47
CA ALA A 277 0.28 -4.26 -8.11
C ALA A 277 -0.50 -5.25 -8.98
N THR A 278 -0.12 -5.33 -10.26
CA THR A 278 -0.86 -6.09 -11.28
C THR A 278 -1.03 -7.57 -10.96
N ILE A 279 -0.05 -8.17 -10.27
CA ILE A 279 -0.09 -9.58 -9.83
C ILE A 279 -1.03 -9.83 -8.65
N TYR A 280 -1.46 -8.78 -7.92
CA TYR A 280 -2.41 -8.89 -6.80
C TYR A 280 -3.85 -8.58 -7.23
N VAL A 281 -4.02 -7.95 -8.40
CA VAL A 281 -5.35 -7.56 -8.90
C VAL A 281 -5.78 -8.30 -10.18
N SER A 282 -4.93 -9.20 -10.72
CA SER A 282 -5.26 -10.02 -11.89
C SER A 282 -4.68 -11.43 -11.77
N ASP A 283 -5.55 -12.45 -11.70
CA ASP A 283 -5.11 -13.84 -11.65
C ASP A 283 -4.41 -14.28 -12.95
N ALA A 284 -4.85 -13.76 -14.09
CA ALA A 284 -4.18 -13.98 -15.37
C ALA A 284 -2.74 -13.45 -15.36
N MET A 285 -2.52 -12.23 -14.81
CA MET A 285 -1.19 -11.65 -14.68
C MET A 285 -0.34 -12.42 -13.67
N ARG A 286 -0.91 -12.82 -12.53
CA ARG A 286 -0.22 -13.63 -11.52
C ARG A 286 0.31 -14.93 -12.11
N ARG A 287 -0.55 -15.65 -12.85
CA ARG A 287 -0.16 -16.90 -13.52
C ARG A 287 0.90 -16.67 -14.58
N TRP A 288 0.70 -15.69 -15.45
CA TRP A 288 1.68 -15.35 -16.48
C TRP A 288 3.04 -14.98 -15.89
N SER A 289 3.06 -14.21 -14.80
CA SER A 289 4.30 -13.82 -14.11
C SER A 289 5.01 -15.03 -13.50
N SER A 290 4.26 -15.99 -12.92
CA SER A 290 4.80 -17.25 -12.39
C SER A 290 5.39 -18.12 -13.50
N ASP A 291 4.67 -18.28 -14.62
CA ASP A 291 5.13 -19.08 -15.78
C ASP A 291 6.37 -18.44 -16.40
N ARG A 292 6.39 -17.10 -16.53
CA ARG A 292 7.57 -16.35 -17.01
C ARG A 292 8.78 -16.56 -16.11
N ALA A 293 8.60 -16.50 -14.80
CA ALA A 293 9.68 -16.74 -13.83
C ALA A 293 10.22 -18.17 -13.95
N ALA A 294 9.36 -19.15 -14.15
CA ALA A 294 9.76 -20.54 -14.39
C ALA A 294 10.57 -20.69 -15.69
N GLU A 295 10.19 -20.00 -16.78
CA GLU A 295 10.96 -19.99 -18.03
C GLU A 295 12.32 -19.30 -17.86
N VAL A 296 12.40 -18.19 -17.14
CA VAL A 296 13.69 -17.55 -16.80
C VAL A 296 14.59 -18.50 -16.04
N ALA A 297 14.05 -19.19 -15.02
CA ALA A 297 14.80 -20.19 -14.25
C ALA A 297 15.24 -21.38 -15.13
N ARG A 298 14.38 -21.84 -16.04
CA ARG A 298 14.70 -22.91 -17.00
C ARG A 298 15.94 -22.60 -17.84
N TYR A 299 16.14 -21.34 -18.21
CA TYR A 299 17.27 -20.92 -19.04
C TYR A 299 18.52 -20.62 -18.22
N ASN A 300 18.39 -20.06 -17.02
CA ASN A 300 19.47 -19.42 -16.28
C ASN A 300 19.74 -20.02 -14.89
N SER A 301 19.08 -21.10 -14.47
CA SER A 301 19.19 -21.64 -13.10
C SER A 301 20.63 -22.06 -12.75
N PRO A 302 21.29 -21.37 -11.79
CA PRO A 302 22.63 -21.72 -11.37
C PRO A 302 22.62 -22.97 -10.45
N PRO A 303 23.77 -23.62 -10.24
CA PRO A 303 25.04 -23.40 -10.94
C PRO A 303 25.09 -24.13 -12.30
N PHE A 304 24.27 -25.15 -12.53
CA PHE A 304 24.34 -26.02 -13.74
C PHE A 304 22.97 -26.38 -14.32
N GLY A 305 21.88 -25.93 -13.70
CA GLY A 305 20.52 -26.38 -14.04
C GLY A 305 19.90 -25.68 -15.26
N GLY A 306 20.40 -24.50 -15.65
CA GLY A 306 19.83 -23.75 -16.77
C GLY A 306 20.31 -24.22 -18.13
N LEU A 307 19.43 -24.26 -19.11
CA LEU A 307 19.74 -24.69 -20.48
C LEU A 307 20.77 -23.81 -21.18
N TYR A 308 20.88 -22.52 -20.79
CA TYR A 308 21.71 -21.52 -21.45
C TYR A 308 22.62 -20.78 -20.47
N ILE A 309 23.09 -21.46 -19.41
CA ILE A 309 24.06 -20.88 -18.46
C ILE A 309 25.32 -20.40 -19.20
N GLY A 310 25.74 -19.16 -18.93
CA GLY A 310 26.85 -18.52 -19.61
C GLY A 310 26.56 -18.08 -21.05
N GLN A 311 25.29 -18.17 -21.50
CA GLN A 311 24.86 -17.80 -22.84
C GLN A 311 23.67 -16.79 -22.77
N PRO A 312 23.87 -15.58 -22.23
CA PRO A 312 22.78 -14.64 -21.92
C PRO A 312 21.96 -14.23 -23.16
N GLU A 313 22.60 -14.11 -24.32
CA GLU A 313 21.90 -13.77 -25.56
C GLU A 313 20.94 -14.88 -26.01
N ARG A 314 21.31 -16.16 -25.85
CA ARG A 314 20.43 -17.29 -26.15
C ARG A 314 19.27 -17.38 -25.16
N ALA A 315 19.54 -17.17 -23.88
CA ALA A 315 18.50 -17.12 -22.84
C ALA A 315 17.50 -16.01 -23.13
N ALA A 316 17.97 -14.81 -23.45
CA ALA A 316 17.13 -13.66 -23.81
C ALA A 316 16.28 -13.93 -25.09
N ALA A 317 16.88 -14.50 -26.14
CA ALA A 317 16.17 -14.85 -27.38
C ALA A 317 15.08 -15.90 -27.14
N ALA A 318 15.36 -16.92 -26.31
CA ALA A 318 14.39 -17.96 -25.98
C ALA A 318 13.25 -17.40 -25.12
N LEU A 319 13.54 -16.53 -24.16
CA LEU A 319 12.51 -15.85 -23.36
C LEU A 319 11.62 -14.96 -24.24
N ALA A 320 12.19 -14.18 -25.15
CA ALA A 320 11.44 -13.34 -26.08
C ALA A 320 10.53 -14.17 -27.01
N GLN A 321 10.97 -15.38 -27.42
CA GLN A 321 10.15 -16.29 -28.18
C GLN A 321 8.99 -16.85 -27.35
N TRP A 322 9.24 -17.18 -26.08
CA TRP A 322 8.20 -17.63 -25.15
C TRP A 322 7.17 -16.53 -24.89
N GLU A 323 7.60 -15.29 -24.62
CA GLU A 323 6.72 -14.13 -24.42
C GLU A 323 5.86 -13.83 -25.64
N LYS A 324 6.40 -14.00 -26.84
CA LYS A 324 5.63 -13.86 -28.08
C LYS A 324 4.52 -14.94 -28.22
N ALA A 325 4.79 -16.15 -27.76
CA ALA A 325 3.81 -17.25 -27.77
C ALA A 325 2.79 -17.13 -26.61
N HIS A 326 3.16 -16.45 -25.54
CA HIS A 326 2.36 -16.24 -24.33
C HIS A 326 2.28 -14.72 -24.04
N PRO A 327 1.43 -13.98 -24.78
CA PRO A 327 1.35 -12.54 -24.62
C PRO A 327 0.97 -12.16 -23.19
N LYS A 328 1.63 -11.14 -22.66
CA LYS A 328 1.39 -10.63 -21.31
C LYS A 328 -0.06 -10.11 -21.19
N PRO A 329 -0.82 -10.54 -20.16
CA PRO A 329 -2.16 -10.02 -19.92
C PRO A 329 -2.17 -8.52 -19.65
N THR A 330 -3.20 -7.83 -20.13
CA THR A 330 -3.43 -6.41 -19.79
C THR A 330 -4.23 -6.34 -18.49
N VAL A 331 -3.72 -5.61 -17.54
CA VAL A 331 -4.42 -5.26 -16.29
C VAL A 331 -4.80 -3.80 -16.36
N THR A 332 -5.99 -3.47 -15.90
CA THR A 332 -6.58 -2.13 -16.06
C THR A 332 -7.06 -1.57 -14.72
N LEU A 333 -7.36 -0.30 -14.69
CA LEU A 333 -8.08 0.38 -13.61
C LEU A 333 -9.38 -0.37 -13.20
N SER A 334 -10.05 -1.04 -14.17
CA SER A 334 -11.26 -1.81 -13.91
C SER A 334 -11.02 -2.98 -12.95
N ASP A 335 -9.88 -3.67 -13.08
CA ASP A 335 -9.51 -4.78 -12.20
C ASP A 335 -9.33 -4.30 -10.76
N VAL A 336 -8.71 -3.13 -10.56
CA VAL A 336 -8.59 -2.50 -9.22
C VAL A 336 -9.96 -2.14 -8.65
N ALA A 337 -10.85 -1.57 -9.49
CA ALA A 337 -12.22 -1.23 -9.09
C ALA A 337 -13.05 -2.47 -8.72
N ASP A 338 -12.77 -3.64 -9.31
CA ASP A 338 -13.40 -4.92 -8.93
C ASP A 338 -13.00 -5.33 -7.50
N HIS A 339 -11.72 -5.23 -7.13
CA HIS A 339 -11.24 -5.50 -5.78
C HIS A 339 -11.85 -4.55 -4.74
N ILE A 340 -11.94 -3.25 -5.06
CA ILE A 340 -12.59 -2.26 -4.20
C ILE A 340 -14.07 -2.61 -4.02
N GLY A 341 -14.75 -3.00 -5.11
CA GLY A 341 -16.15 -3.43 -5.09
C GLY A 341 -16.37 -4.66 -4.22
N HIS A 342 -15.53 -5.70 -4.35
CA HIS A 342 -15.60 -6.92 -3.57
C HIS A 342 -15.40 -6.67 -2.07
N ILE A 343 -14.39 -5.89 -1.67
CA ILE A 343 -14.17 -5.55 -0.26
C ILE A 343 -15.36 -4.78 0.31
N LYS A 344 -15.94 -3.84 -0.47
CA LYS A 344 -17.18 -3.16 -0.07
C LYS A 344 -18.34 -4.13 0.12
N GLU A 345 -18.50 -5.11 -0.76
CA GLU A 345 -19.57 -6.10 -0.69
C GLU A 345 -19.44 -6.97 0.56
N VAL A 346 -18.23 -7.44 0.88
CA VAL A 346 -17.97 -8.38 1.98
C VAL A 346 -17.87 -7.67 3.33
N ALA A 347 -17.12 -6.58 3.42
CA ALA A 347 -16.84 -5.89 4.69
C ALA A 347 -17.67 -4.63 4.92
N GLY A 348 -18.23 -4.03 3.86
CA GLY A 348 -18.94 -2.75 3.92
C GLY A 348 -18.08 -1.57 3.44
N ALA A 349 -18.76 -0.50 3.02
CA ALA A 349 -18.10 0.70 2.50
C ALA A 349 -17.22 1.43 3.54
N GLU A 350 -17.43 1.14 4.82
CA GLU A 350 -16.65 1.68 5.95
C GLU A 350 -15.25 1.05 6.10
N HIS A 351 -14.96 -0.03 5.37
CA HIS A 351 -13.78 -0.86 5.58
C HIS A 351 -12.87 -0.98 4.37
N VAL A 352 -13.05 -0.14 3.35
CA VAL A 352 -12.23 -0.10 2.14
C VAL A 352 -11.58 1.27 1.96
N GLY A 353 -10.33 1.28 1.44
CA GLY A 353 -9.52 2.47 1.16
C GLY A 353 -8.61 2.27 -0.05
N LEU A 354 -7.70 3.20 -0.27
CA LEU A 354 -6.71 3.18 -1.35
C LEU A 354 -5.30 3.08 -0.77
N GLY A 355 -4.51 2.13 -1.26
CA GLY A 355 -3.11 1.92 -0.88
C GLY A 355 -2.33 1.49 -2.10
N SER A 356 -1.97 2.46 -2.95
CA SER A 356 -1.57 2.23 -4.33
C SER A 356 -0.31 1.39 -4.51
N ASP A 357 0.65 1.56 -3.59
CA ASP A 357 1.99 0.98 -3.71
C ASP A 357 2.80 1.61 -4.88
N PHE A 358 2.45 2.87 -5.27
CA PHE A 358 3.23 3.59 -6.27
C PHE A 358 4.68 3.76 -5.83
N ASP A 359 5.58 3.73 -6.79
CA ASP A 359 7.03 3.71 -6.63
C ASP A 359 7.59 2.45 -5.90
N GLY A 360 6.73 1.52 -5.41
CA GLY A 360 7.12 0.21 -4.86
C GLY A 360 6.83 -0.97 -5.78
N ILE A 361 6.09 -0.76 -6.87
CA ILE A 361 5.66 -1.80 -7.80
C ILE A 361 6.37 -1.67 -9.17
N PRO A 362 6.71 -2.81 -9.82
CA PRO A 362 7.43 -2.78 -11.08
C PRO A 362 6.58 -2.32 -12.27
N GLU A 363 5.27 -2.35 -12.13
CA GLU A 363 4.31 -1.95 -13.16
C GLU A 363 2.94 -1.62 -12.58
N THR A 364 2.19 -0.79 -13.30
CA THR A 364 0.86 -0.33 -12.90
C THR A 364 -0.22 -0.82 -13.85
N PRO A 365 -1.48 -0.91 -13.40
CA PRO A 365 -2.61 -1.12 -14.30
C PRO A 365 -2.76 0.03 -15.29
N VAL A 366 -3.20 -0.27 -16.53
CA VAL A 366 -3.55 0.73 -17.52
C VAL A 366 -4.66 1.64 -16.98
N GLY A 367 -4.42 2.95 -17.04
CA GLY A 367 -5.30 3.97 -16.46
C GLY A 367 -4.94 4.37 -15.02
N LEU A 368 -3.93 3.71 -14.40
CA LEU A 368 -3.39 4.02 -13.08
C LEU A 368 -1.86 4.13 -13.12
N GLU A 369 -1.31 4.84 -14.11
CA GLU A 369 0.13 4.90 -14.36
C GLU A 369 0.91 5.75 -13.34
N GLY A 370 0.22 6.48 -12.46
CA GLY A 370 0.83 7.32 -11.43
C GLY A 370 -0.20 7.99 -10.54
N VAL A 371 0.30 8.75 -9.59
CA VAL A 371 -0.53 9.40 -8.56
C VAL A 371 -1.53 10.44 -9.10
N ASP A 372 -1.43 10.84 -10.35
CA ASP A 372 -2.41 11.71 -11.03
C ASP A 372 -3.71 10.99 -11.42
N ARG A 373 -3.75 9.67 -11.34
CA ARG A 373 -4.84 8.84 -11.86
C ARG A 373 -5.93 8.46 -10.86
N TYR A 374 -5.80 8.81 -9.59
CA TYR A 374 -6.81 8.46 -8.58
C TYR A 374 -8.21 8.94 -8.92
N LYS A 375 -8.35 10.15 -9.51
CA LYS A 375 -9.67 10.66 -9.94
C LYS A 375 -10.32 9.77 -11.00
N ALA A 376 -9.53 9.18 -11.91
CA ALA A 376 -10.04 8.26 -12.90
C ALA A 376 -10.65 7.00 -12.25
N LEU A 377 -10.01 6.46 -11.20
CA LEU A 377 -10.55 5.34 -10.43
C LEU A 377 -11.83 5.70 -9.70
N LEU A 378 -11.90 6.87 -9.07
CA LEU A 378 -13.12 7.34 -8.39
C LEU A 378 -14.28 7.59 -9.38
N ILE A 379 -13.99 8.10 -10.60
CA ILE A 379 -14.96 8.26 -11.68
C ILE A 379 -15.51 6.90 -12.12
N GLU A 380 -14.64 5.89 -12.28
CA GLU A 380 -15.08 4.54 -12.61
C GLU A 380 -15.99 3.95 -11.53
N LEU A 381 -15.66 4.12 -10.25
CA LEU A 381 -16.51 3.69 -9.13
C LEU A 381 -17.86 4.44 -9.12
N ALA A 382 -17.85 5.75 -9.37
CA ALA A 382 -19.09 6.53 -9.51
C ALA A 382 -19.96 6.00 -10.66
N ARG A 383 -19.36 5.66 -11.81
CA ARG A 383 -20.01 5.02 -12.95
C ARG A 383 -20.60 3.65 -12.60
N ARG A 384 -19.97 2.92 -11.68
CA ARG A 384 -20.46 1.64 -11.13
C ARG A 384 -21.55 1.82 -10.05
N GLY A 385 -22.01 3.05 -9.83
CA GLY A 385 -23.13 3.34 -8.92
C GLY A 385 -22.73 3.62 -7.48
N TRP A 386 -21.44 3.90 -7.19
CA TRP A 386 -21.04 4.34 -5.86
C TRP A 386 -21.66 5.70 -5.53
N SER A 387 -22.19 5.84 -4.32
CA SER A 387 -22.71 7.12 -3.83
C SER A 387 -21.56 8.08 -3.47
N ASP A 388 -21.84 9.40 -3.46
CA ASP A 388 -20.88 10.40 -3.02
C ASP A 388 -20.40 10.14 -1.58
N ALA A 389 -21.28 9.62 -0.71
CA ALA A 389 -20.95 9.22 0.65
C ALA A 389 -19.96 8.04 0.70
N ASP A 390 -20.15 7.01 -0.15
CA ASP A 390 -19.25 5.87 -0.20
C ASP A 390 -17.90 6.25 -0.83
N LEU A 391 -17.91 7.12 -1.86
CA LEU A 391 -16.67 7.67 -2.44
C LEU A 391 -15.88 8.49 -1.41
N ALA A 392 -16.55 9.27 -0.56
CA ALA A 392 -15.89 10.02 0.52
C ALA A 392 -15.28 9.10 1.57
N LYS A 393 -15.97 7.99 1.94
CA LYS A 393 -15.42 6.97 2.84
C LYS A 393 -14.18 6.34 2.26
N LEU A 394 -14.25 5.86 1.01
CA LEU A 394 -13.13 5.24 0.29
C LEU A 394 -11.95 6.21 0.15
N ALA A 395 -12.21 7.45 -0.27
CA ALA A 395 -11.15 8.43 -0.52
C ALA A 395 -10.27 8.66 0.71
N GLY A 396 -10.86 8.79 1.91
CA GLY A 396 -10.06 8.99 3.11
C GLY A 396 -10.86 9.01 4.41
N GLY A 397 -12.20 9.10 4.33
CA GLY A 397 -13.06 9.12 5.52
C GLY A 397 -12.82 7.93 6.45
N ASN A 398 -12.62 6.73 5.88
CA ASN A 398 -12.35 5.51 6.65
C ASN A 398 -10.98 5.57 7.34
N VAL A 399 -9.94 6.02 6.67
CA VAL A 399 -8.58 6.14 7.24
C VAL A 399 -8.57 7.19 8.35
N LEU A 400 -9.23 8.34 8.14
CA LEU A 400 -9.39 9.38 9.19
C LEU A 400 -10.09 8.82 10.44
N ARG A 401 -11.15 8.03 10.26
CA ARG A 401 -11.85 7.35 11.36
C ARG A 401 -10.92 6.41 12.11
N VAL A 402 -10.23 5.52 11.40
CA VAL A 402 -9.32 4.52 12.00
C VAL A 402 -8.19 5.21 12.77
N LEU A 403 -7.57 6.24 12.21
CA LEU A 403 -6.51 6.99 12.89
C LEU A 403 -7.04 7.69 14.16
N SER A 404 -8.20 8.34 14.08
CA SER A 404 -8.85 9.00 15.23
C SER A 404 -9.23 8.01 16.34
N GLU A 405 -9.72 6.81 15.99
CA GLU A 405 -10.03 5.77 16.98
C GLU A 405 -8.76 5.21 17.64
N ALA A 406 -7.67 5.01 16.89
CA ALA A 406 -6.38 4.61 17.44
C ALA A 406 -5.83 5.65 18.44
N GLU A 407 -5.99 6.95 18.17
CA GLU A 407 -5.65 8.04 19.07
C GLU A 407 -6.45 7.99 20.40
N LYS A 408 -7.76 7.72 20.30
CA LYS A 408 -8.63 7.57 21.48
C LYS A 408 -8.25 6.35 22.33
N VAL A 409 -8.02 5.21 21.65
CA VAL A 409 -7.57 3.97 22.31
C VAL A 409 -6.23 4.20 23.01
N SER A 410 -5.27 4.86 22.35
CA SER A 410 -3.98 5.21 22.93
C SER A 410 -4.13 6.05 24.20
N THR A 411 -4.96 7.08 24.17
CA THR A 411 -5.23 7.93 25.34
C THR A 411 -5.73 7.11 26.53
N ARG A 412 -6.70 6.22 26.28
CA ARG A 412 -7.24 5.30 27.30
C ARG A 412 -6.15 4.36 27.84
N LEU A 413 -5.36 3.75 26.95
CA LEU A 413 -4.38 2.73 27.32
C LEU A 413 -3.16 3.31 28.03
N ARG A 414 -2.70 4.50 27.67
CA ARG A 414 -1.62 5.20 28.39
C ARG A 414 -2.00 5.55 29.82
N ALA A 415 -3.28 5.85 30.05
CA ALA A 415 -3.80 6.07 31.41
C ALA A 415 -3.95 4.77 32.23
N ALA A 416 -4.19 3.64 31.55
CA ALA A 416 -4.50 2.36 32.19
C ALA A 416 -3.27 1.48 32.48
N ARG A 417 -2.20 1.60 31.67
CA ARG A 417 -1.01 0.72 31.81
C ARG A 417 0.28 1.44 31.42
N PRO A 418 1.41 1.11 32.09
CA PRO A 418 2.74 1.61 31.72
C PRO A 418 3.19 1.07 30.37
N ALA A 419 4.31 1.59 29.86
CA ALA A 419 5.00 1.04 28.69
C ALA A 419 5.44 -0.40 28.95
N SER A 420 5.24 -1.29 27.99
CA SER A 420 5.68 -2.69 28.13
C SER A 420 7.21 -2.78 28.12
N ALA A 421 7.76 -3.60 29.00
CA ALA A 421 9.17 -3.97 29.08
C ALA A 421 9.43 -5.38 28.51
N ALA A 422 8.46 -5.99 27.82
CA ALA A 422 8.60 -7.31 27.24
C ALA A 422 9.74 -7.37 26.22
N THR A 423 10.39 -8.53 26.17
CA THR A 423 11.47 -8.87 25.24
C THR A 423 11.21 -10.25 24.63
N LEU A 424 11.96 -10.66 23.61
CA LEU A 424 11.90 -12.03 23.05
C LEU A 424 12.10 -13.16 24.08
N ALA A 425 12.61 -12.87 25.27
CA ALA A 425 12.70 -13.86 26.35
C ALA A 425 11.30 -14.39 26.78
N LEU A 426 10.23 -13.62 26.54
CA LEU A 426 8.86 -14.04 26.77
C LEU A 426 8.51 -15.32 25.99
N ASP A 427 8.98 -15.43 24.74
CA ASP A 427 8.70 -16.58 23.88
C ASP A 427 9.40 -17.86 24.35
N ARG A 428 10.59 -17.72 24.99
CA ARG A 428 11.35 -18.86 25.55
C ARG A 428 10.67 -19.47 26.79
N GLY A 429 9.99 -18.64 27.60
CA GLY A 429 9.26 -19.09 28.79
C GLY A 429 8.05 -19.96 28.47
N THR A 430 7.39 -19.74 27.35
CA THR A 430 6.25 -20.54 26.87
C THR A 430 6.68 -21.89 26.30
N ALA A 431 7.84 -21.97 25.65
CA ALA A 431 8.39 -23.23 25.14
C ALA A 431 8.80 -24.20 26.29
N ALA A 432 9.28 -23.68 27.44
CA ALA A 432 9.63 -24.48 28.61
C ALA A 432 8.41 -25.00 29.40
N ALA A 433 7.23 -24.40 29.24
CA ALA A 433 5.99 -24.84 29.88
C ALA A 433 5.17 -25.86 29.05
N ALA A 434 5.58 -26.13 27.83
CA ALA A 434 4.91 -27.05 26.90
C ALA A 434 5.57 -28.45 26.83
N HIS A 435 6.60 -28.71 27.63
CA HIS A 435 7.26 -29.98 27.84
C HIS A 435 7.08 -30.41 29.32
#